data_c0c3249a167d5f3eb6d993213d6ebc5a
#
_entry.id   c0c3249a167d5f3eb6d993213d6ebc5a
#
_cell.length_a   1.000
_cell.length_b   1.000
_cell.length_c   1.000
_cell.angle_alpha   90.00
_cell.angle_beta   90.00
_cell.angle_gamma   90.00
#
_symmetry.space_group_name_H-M   'P 1'
#
loop_
_entity.id
_entity.type
_entity.pdbx_description
1 polymer ?
#
loop_
_entity_poly.entity_id
_entity_poly.type
_entity_poly.pdbx_seq_one_letter_code
_entity_poly.pdbx_strand_id
1 'polypeptide(L)'
;DRYNPMETKAINTKLKGHARVDVADVLRGLAVMGIIILHSIEHFNFYSFPDTAGQSAWLNFSDKAIWNGLFFMFGGKAYAIFALLFGFSFFIQDDNQRLRGNDFRLRFCWRLILLFLIGNINASFFTAEVLVLYSLVGFILPLTCRLKDKWIFALACLLLIQPLPLYYVIRACLDPEFVTPAIPTRSFWNATFAVQSNGNFLETIRVNLWEGQLASLAWAWDHGRVFQTAALFLLGMLIGRKGLFLKEHLKVWNKVLASSLVAFFPLY
;
A
#
# COMPACT_ATOMS: atom_id res chain seq x y z
N ASP A 1 -20.55 12.19 -17.47
CA ASP A 1 -21.27 10.92 -17.23
C ASP A 1 -21.60 10.83 -15.75
N ARG A 2 -22.88 10.79 -15.45
CA ARG A 2 -23.35 10.47 -14.09
C ARG A 2 -23.08 8.98 -13.87
N TYR A 3 -22.63 8.62 -12.67
CA TYR A 3 -22.63 7.24 -12.21
C TYR A 3 -23.97 6.58 -12.57
N ASN A 4 -23.93 5.63 -13.51
CA ASN A 4 -25.16 5.01 -14.02
C ASN A 4 -25.50 3.77 -13.16
N PRO A 5 -26.55 3.81 -12.33
CA PRO A 5 -26.89 2.70 -11.45
C PRO A 5 -27.23 1.41 -12.20
N MET A 6 -27.74 1.51 -13.44
CA MET A 6 -28.09 0.33 -14.24
C MET A 6 -26.86 -0.37 -14.81
N GLU A 7 -25.85 0.39 -15.25
CA GLU A 7 -24.60 -0.17 -15.76
C GLU A 7 -23.81 -0.86 -14.63
N THR A 8 -23.78 -0.24 -13.46
CA THR A 8 -23.18 -0.84 -12.27
C THR A 8 -23.95 -2.08 -11.80
N LYS A 9 -25.28 -2.07 -11.91
CA LYS A 9 -26.09 -3.25 -11.60
C LYS A 9 -25.81 -4.41 -12.56
N ALA A 10 -25.60 -4.13 -13.85
CA ALA A 10 -25.20 -5.13 -14.84
C ALA A 10 -23.79 -5.69 -14.57
N ILE A 11 -22.81 -4.83 -14.23
CA ILE A 11 -21.45 -5.22 -13.83
C ILE A 11 -21.51 -6.09 -12.56
N ASN A 12 -22.29 -5.69 -11.56
CA ASN A 12 -22.44 -6.47 -10.34
C ASN A 12 -23.18 -7.78 -10.54
N THR A 13 -24.15 -7.83 -11.42
CA THR A 13 -24.82 -9.10 -11.78
C THR A 13 -23.83 -10.03 -12.45
N LYS A 14 -22.93 -9.53 -13.30
CA LYS A 14 -21.82 -10.30 -13.89
C LYS A 14 -20.76 -10.70 -12.85
N LEU A 15 -20.45 -9.83 -11.89
CA LEU A 15 -19.55 -10.15 -10.76
C LEU A 15 -20.19 -11.14 -9.77
N LYS A 16 -21.52 -11.09 -9.58
CA LYS A 16 -22.30 -12.03 -8.74
C LYS A 16 -22.53 -13.38 -9.40
N GLY A 17 -22.55 -13.46 -10.73
CA GLY A 17 -22.62 -14.72 -11.48
C GLY A 17 -21.39 -15.60 -11.25
N HIS A 18 -20.27 -15.00 -10.84
CA HIS A 18 -19.11 -15.67 -10.26
C HIS A 18 -19.14 -15.35 -8.76
N ALA A 19 -19.48 -16.29 -7.92
CA ALA A 19 -19.66 -16.12 -6.46
C ALA A 19 -18.43 -15.52 -5.75
N ARG A 20 -17.29 -15.47 -6.44
CA ARG A 20 -16.02 -14.82 -6.08
C ARG A 20 -15.38 -14.21 -7.32
N VAL A 21 -14.63 -13.11 -7.12
CA VAL A 21 -13.75 -12.57 -8.17
C VAL A 21 -12.42 -13.29 -8.01
N ASP A 22 -12.29 -14.47 -8.59
CA ASP A 22 -11.13 -15.37 -8.41
C ASP A 22 -9.80 -14.66 -8.61
N VAL A 23 -9.71 -13.76 -9.60
CA VAL A 23 -8.51 -12.95 -9.85
C VAL A 23 -8.13 -12.10 -8.64
N ALA A 24 -9.10 -11.47 -7.97
CA ALA A 24 -8.83 -10.64 -6.79
C ALA A 24 -8.35 -11.49 -5.60
N ASP A 25 -8.90 -12.70 -5.44
CA ASP A 25 -8.51 -13.61 -4.37
C ASP A 25 -7.11 -14.19 -4.62
N VAL A 26 -6.78 -14.56 -5.87
CA VAL A 26 -5.42 -14.99 -6.26
C VAL A 26 -4.40 -13.88 -6.05
N LEU A 27 -4.69 -12.65 -6.48
CA LEU A 27 -3.80 -11.50 -6.29
C LEU A 27 -3.61 -11.18 -4.81
N ARG A 28 -4.65 -11.31 -4.00
CA ARG A 28 -4.56 -11.12 -2.54
C ARG A 28 -3.66 -12.18 -1.91
N GLY A 29 -3.83 -13.44 -2.28
CA GLY A 29 -2.97 -14.53 -1.83
C GLY A 29 -1.51 -14.32 -2.22
N LEU A 30 -1.25 -13.95 -3.48
CA LEU A 30 0.10 -13.61 -3.95
C LEU A 30 0.73 -12.44 -3.19
N ALA A 31 -0.04 -11.37 -2.96
CA ALA A 31 0.43 -10.20 -2.22
C ALA A 31 0.77 -10.55 -0.77
N VAL A 32 -0.09 -11.31 -0.07
CA VAL A 32 0.16 -11.76 1.30
C VAL A 32 1.38 -12.66 1.36
N MET A 33 1.51 -13.62 0.44
CA MET A 33 2.69 -14.49 0.35
C MET A 33 3.98 -13.67 0.17
N GLY A 34 3.98 -12.71 -0.77
CA GLY A 34 5.12 -11.84 -1.01
C GLY A 34 5.49 -10.99 0.21
N ILE A 35 4.49 -10.47 0.93
CA ILE A 35 4.69 -9.70 2.17
C ILE A 35 5.33 -10.59 3.25
N ILE A 36 4.81 -11.80 3.46
CA ILE A 36 5.35 -12.74 4.46
C ILE A 36 6.81 -13.09 4.13
N ILE A 37 7.13 -13.40 2.87
CA ILE A 37 8.50 -13.72 2.46
C ILE A 37 9.44 -12.55 2.74
N LEU A 38 9.08 -11.33 2.33
CA LEU A 38 9.93 -10.14 2.55
C LEU A 38 10.12 -9.85 4.04
N HIS A 39 9.04 -9.82 4.81
CA HIS A 39 9.12 -9.54 6.24
C HIS A 39 9.89 -10.61 7.00
N SER A 40 9.84 -11.87 6.58
CA SER A 40 10.66 -12.92 7.16
C SER A 40 12.16 -12.62 6.96
N ILE A 41 12.56 -12.23 5.74
CA ILE A 41 13.95 -11.88 5.44
C ILE A 41 14.36 -10.60 6.20
N GLU A 42 13.55 -9.55 6.17
CA GLU A 42 13.84 -8.28 6.82
C GLU A 42 13.94 -8.43 8.33
N HIS A 43 13.03 -9.18 8.94
CA HIS A 43 12.97 -9.35 10.39
C HIS A 43 14.17 -10.13 10.92
N PHE A 44 14.55 -11.25 10.30
CA PHE A 44 15.66 -12.06 10.76
C PHE A 44 17.03 -11.44 10.47
N ASN A 45 17.14 -10.55 9.49
CA ASN A 45 18.37 -9.86 9.13
C ASN A 45 18.42 -8.39 9.59
N PHE A 46 17.50 -7.96 10.47
CA PHE A 46 17.43 -6.58 10.98
C PHE A 46 17.49 -5.53 9.88
N TYR A 47 16.76 -5.75 8.78
CA TYR A 47 16.67 -4.86 7.62
C TYR A 47 18.00 -4.59 6.88
N SER A 48 19.00 -5.39 7.10
CA SER A 48 20.31 -5.31 6.43
C SER A 48 20.68 -6.63 5.76
N PHE A 49 21.47 -6.55 4.69
CA PHE A 49 22.06 -7.76 4.12
C PHE A 49 23.07 -8.34 5.13
N PRO A 50 23.04 -9.65 5.42
CA PRO A 50 23.91 -10.25 6.42
C PRO A 50 25.40 -10.15 6.02
N ASP A 51 26.28 -10.06 7.01
CA ASP A 51 27.72 -10.14 6.77
C ASP A 51 28.07 -11.56 6.29
N THR A 52 28.63 -11.61 5.09
CA THR A 52 29.04 -12.86 4.43
C THR A 52 30.56 -13.09 4.47
N ALA A 53 31.28 -12.38 5.35
CA ALA A 53 32.71 -12.59 5.55
C ALA A 53 32.95 -14.04 6.02
N GLY A 54 33.79 -14.75 5.30
CA GLY A 54 34.12 -16.16 5.59
C GLY A 54 33.25 -17.20 4.88
N GLN A 55 32.22 -16.80 4.14
CA GLN A 55 31.44 -17.72 3.31
C GLN A 55 32.14 -18.02 1.98
N SER A 56 31.81 -19.17 1.37
CA SER A 56 32.29 -19.48 0.02
C SER A 56 31.72 -18.50 -1.03
N ALA A 57 32.48 -18.27 -2.11
CA ALA A 57 32.06 -17.37 -3.20
C ALA A 57 30.70 -17.79 -3.83
N TRP A 58 30.45 -19.09 -3.92
CA TRP A 58 29.18 -19.61 -4.41
C TRP A 58 28.00 -19.29 -3.49
N LEU A 59 28.17 -19.45 -2.19
CA LEU A 59 27.14 -19.17 -1.22
C LEU A 59 26.80 -17.66 -1.20
N ASN A 60 27.85 -16.80 -1.23
CA ASN A 60 27.66 -15.36 -1.34
C ASN A 60 26.92 -14.94 -2.61
N PHE A 61 27.21 -15.59 -3.74
CA PHE A 61 26.51 -15.33 -4.99
C PHE A 61 25.04 -15.72 -4.88
N SER A 62 24.74 -16.94 -4.36
CA SER A 62 23.36 -17.42 -4.24
C SER A 62 22.55 -16.57 -3.25
N ASP A 63 23.11 -16.17 -2.11
CA ASP A 63 22.44 -15.31 -1.13
C ASP A 63 22.07 -13.95 -1.74
N LYS A 64 23.02 -13.30 -2.44
CA LYS A 64 22.76 -12.05 -3.16
C LYS A 64 21.74 -12.19 -4.27
N ALA A 65 21.80 -13.28 -5.03
CA ALA A 65 20.85 -13.53 -6.11
C ALA A 65 19.42 -13.75 -5.58
N ILE A 66 19.28 -14.54 -4.50
CA ILE A 66 17.98 -14.76 -3.84
C ILE A 66 17.45 -13.47 -3.24
N TRP A 67 18.28 -12.74 -2.49
CA TRP A 67 17.92 -11.45 -1.89
C TRP A 67 17.41 -10.47 -2.96
N ASN A 68 18.24 -10.21 -3.96
CA ASN A 68 17.88 -9.28 -5.04
C ASN A 68 16.67 -9.75 -5.83
N GLY A 69 16.56 -11.05 -6.10
CA GLY A 69 15.41 -11.65 -6.78
C GLY A 69 14.11 -11.47 -6.02
N LEU A 70 14.09 -11.72 -4.72
CA LEU A 70 12.90 -11.56 -3.88
C LEU A 70 12.49 -10.10 -3.74
N PHE A 71 13.44 -9.20 -3.50
CA PHE A 71 13.15 -7.75 -3.46
C PHE A 71 12.70 -7.24 -4.83
N PHE A 72 13.29 -7.72 -5.92
CA PHE A 72 12.84 -7.38 -7.27
C PHE A 72 11.41 -7.86 -7.53
N MET A 73 11.05 -9.07 -7.13
CA MET A 73 9.70 -9.62 -7.38
C MET A 73 8.64 -9.01 -6.49
N PHE A 74 8.90 -8.81 -5.21
CA PHE A 74 7.89 -8.49 -4.21
C PHE A 74 8.06 -7.11 -3.58
N GLY A 75 9.27 -6.55 -3.55
CA GLY A 75 9.57 -5.25 -2.94
C GLY A 75 8.69 -4.13 -3.50
N GLY A 76 7.87 -3.53 -2.64
CA GLY A 76 6.90 -2.50 -3.01
C GLY A 76 5.73 -2.97 -3.87
N LYS A 77 5.86 -4.07 -4.63
CA LYS A 77 4.83 -4.56 -5.56
C LYS A 77 3.72 -5.31 -4.81
N ALA A 78 4.08 -6.18 -3.87
CA ALA A 78 3.13 -6.88 -3.02
C ALA A 78 2.27 -5.90 -2.21
N TYR A 79 2.89 -4.89 -1.64
CA TYR A 79 2.22 -3.77 -0.97
C TYR A 79 1.26 -3.03 -1.92
N ALA A 80 1.70 -2.69 -3.14
CA ALA A 80 0.88 -1.96 -4.11
C ALA A 80 -0.36 -2.76 -4.55
N ILE A 81 -0.19 -4.08 -4.79
CA ILE A 81 -1.29 -4.98 -5.11
C ILE A 81 -2.29 -5.03 -3.94
N PHE A 82 -1.79 -5.16 -2.71
CA PHE A 82 -2.64 -5.22 -1.53
C PHE A 82 -3.42 -3.91 -1.30
N ALA A 83 -2.78 -2.75 -1.50
CA ALA A 83 -3.41 -1.44 -1.43
C ALA A 83 -4.52 -1.28 -2.49
N LEU A 84 -4.23 -1.67 -3.73
CA LEU A 84 -5.20 -1.61 -4.82
C LEU A 84 -6.41 -2.50 -4.54
N LEU A 85 -6.19 -3.71 -4.03
CA LEU A 85 -7.27 -4.64 -3.66
C LEU A 85 -8.08 -4.16 -2.45
N PHE A 86 -7.50 -3.36 -1.57
CA PHE A 86 -8.24 -2.72 -0.48
C PHE A 86 -9.31 -1.75 -1.02
N GLY A 87 -8.93 -0.88 -1.97
CA GLY A 87 -9.87 0.02 -2.65
C GLY A 87 -10.93 -0.74 -3.48
N PHE A 88 -10.53 -1.80 -4.17
CA PHE A 88 -11.44 -2.69 -4.89
C PHE A 88 -12.46 -3.36 -3.94
N SER A 89 -12.00 -3.86 -2.80
CA SER A 89 -12.85 -4.49 -1.79
C SER A 89 -13.84 -3.51 -1.18
N PHE A 90 -13.43 -2.26 -0.96
CA PHE A 90 -14.33 -1.19 -0.55
C PHE A 90 -15.46 -1.00 -1.56
N PHE A 91 -15.13 -0.89 -2.87
CA PHE A 91 -16.13 -0.73 -3.91
C PHE A 91 -17.17 -1.86 -3.88
N ILE A 92 -16.74 -3.11 -3.86
CA ILE A 92 -17.65 -4.28 -3.84
C ILE A 92 -18.61 -4.20 -2.65
N GLN A 93 -18.12 -3.78 -1.49
CA GLN A 93 -18.94 -3.69 -0.28
C GLN A 93 -19.90 -2.49 -0.33
N ASP A 94 -19.41 -1.30 -0.76
CA ASP A 94 -20.26 -0.09 -0.90
C ASP A 94 -21.39 -0.35 -1.89
N ASP A 95 -21.06 -0.93 -3.04
CA ASP A 95 -22.04 -1.18 -4.09
C ASP A 95 -23.07 -2.26 -3.66
N ASN A 96 -22.66 -3.32 -3.00
CA ASN A 96 -23.56 -4.31 -2.43
C ASN A 96 -24.52 -3.72 -1.38
N GLN A 97 -24.07 -2.78 -0.56
CA GLN A 97 -24.94 -2.10 0.41
C GLN A 97 -25.87 -1.10 -0.26
N ARG A 98 -25.40 -0.38 -1.26
CA ARG A 98 -26.20 0.54 -2.06
C ARG A 98 -27.35 -0.17 -2.79
N LEU A 99 -27.10 -1.35 -3.35
CA LEU A 99 -28.16 -2.18 -3.98
C LEU A 99 -29.24 -2.61 -2.98
N ARG A 100 -28.91 -2.61 -1.68
CA ARG A 100 -29.86 -2.88 -0.58
C ARG A 100 -30.49 -1.59 0.00
N GLY A 101 -30.20 -0.42 -0.60
CA GLY A 101 -30.69 0.86 -0.11
C GLY A 101 -29.93 1.43 1.10
N ASN A 102 -28.80 0.83 1.50
CA ASN A 102 -28.02 1.24 2.67
C ASN A 102 -26.80 2.11 2.30
N ASP A 103 -26.45 3.07 3.14
CA ASP A 103 -25.17 3.80 3.04
C ASP A 103 -24.09 3.04 3.81
N PHE A 104 -23.03 2.66 3.09
CA PHE A 104 -21.91 1.89 3.67
C PHE A 104 -20.85 2.75 4.34
N ARG A 105 -20.80 4.05 4.08
CA ARG A 105 -19.70 4.94 4.48
C ARG A 105 -19.39 4.91 5.97
N LEU A 106 -20.40 5.11 6.83
CA LEU A 106 -20.21 5.09 8.29
C LEU A 106 -19.76 3.72 8.79
N ARG A 107 -20.34 2.65 8.25
CA ARG A 107 -19.92 1.28 8.59
C ARG A 107 -18.47 1.02 8.18
N PHE A 108 -18.04 1.56 7.06
CA PHE A 108 -16.65 1.46 6.63
C PHE A 108 -15.71 2.27 7.52
N CYS A 109 -16.08 3.51 7.89
CA CYS A 109 -15.31 4.30 8.86
C CYS A 109 -15.12 3.55 10.19
N TRP A 110 -16.16 2.89 10.67
CA TRP A 110 -16.05 2.03 11.86
C TRP A 110 -15.05 0.89 11.67
N ARG A 111 -15.07 0.25 10.49
CA ARG A 111 -14.06 -0.79 10.15
C ARG A 111 -12.64 -0.24 10.10
N LEU A 112 -12.45 0.99 9.65
CA LEU A 112 -11.13 1.64 9.68
C LEU A 112 -10.67 1.90 11.11
N ILE A 113 -11.56 2.31 12.01
CA ILE A 113 -11.25 2.45 13.45
C ILE A 113 -10.84 1.10 14.05
N LEU A 114 -11.57 0.04 13.76
CA LEU A 114 -11.20 -1.31 14.20
C LEU A 114 -9.86 -1.75 13.60
N LEU A 115 -9.62 -1.45 12.33
CA LEU A 115 -8.33 -1.74 11.67
C LEU A 115 -7.18 -0.97 12.33
N PHE A 116 -7.41 0.30 12.71
CA PHE A 116 -6.45 1.09 13.46
C PHE A 116 -6.11 0.45 14.82
N LEU A 117 -7.11 0.00 15.56
CA LEU A 117 -6.90 -0.67 16.85
C LEU A 117 -6.13 -1.99 16.69
N ILE A 118 -6.52 -2.82 15.71
CA ILE A 118 -5.82 -4.07 15.40
C ILE A 118 -4.39 -3.79 14.95
N GLY A 119 -4.18 -2.77 14.12
CA GLY A 119 -2.85 -2.34 13.69
C GLY A 119 -1.96 -1.92 14.86
N ASN A 120 -2.50 -1.20 15.85
CA ASN A 120 -1.75 -0.85 17.07
C ASN A 120 -1.42 -2.08 17.94
N ILE A 121 -2.33 -3.05 18.04
CA ILE A 121 -2.03 -4.32 18.73
C ILE A 121 -0.88 -5.05 18.00
N ASN A 122 -0.94 -5.14 16.68
CA ASN A 122 0.12 -5.76 15.89
C ASN A 122 1.44 -4.99 16.01
N ALA A 123 1.40 -3.66 15.98
CA ALA A 123 2.56 -2.79 16.13
C ALA A 123 3.30 -2.97 17.45
N SER A 124 2.61 -3.40 18.50
CA SER A 124 3.25 -3.75 19.80
C SER A 124 4.34 -4.82 19.64
N PHE A 125 4.19 -5.69 18.63
CA PHE A 125 5.09 -6.82 18.36
C PHE A 125 5.94 -6.63 17.10
N PHE A 126 5.49 -5.79 16.16
CA PHE A 126 6.15 -5.59 14.88
C PHE A 126 6.09 -4.12 14.44
N THR A 127 7.23 -3.44 14.40
CA THR A 127 7.34 -1.99 14.18
C THR A 127 7.07 -1.52 12.75
N ALA A 128 7.24 -2.36 11.73
CA ALA A 128 6.99 -2.01 10.33
C ALA A 128 5.53 -2.20 9.92
N GLU A 129 4.58 -1.82 10.79
CA GLU A 129 3.15 -2.05 10.66
C GLU A 129 2.51 -1.14 9.59
N VAL A 130 1.82 -1.75 8.64
CA VAL A 130 1.16 -1.04 7.53
C VAL A 130 -0.34 -0.81 7.75
N LEU A 131 -0.99 -1.57 8.67
CA LEU A 131 -2.45 -1.49 8.87
C LEU A 131 -2.86 -0.14 9.48
N VAL A 132 -1.99 0.45 10.32
CA VAL A 132 -2.20 1.80 10.86
C VAL A 132 -2.23 2.81 9.74
N LEU A 133 -1.26 2.78 8.82
CA LEU A 133 -1.24 3.64 7.64
C LEU A 133 -2.52 3.44 6.79
N TYR A 134 -2.90 2.18 6.53
CA TYR A 134 -4.10 1.86 5.74
C TYR A 134 -5.38 2.35 6.40
N SER A 135 -5.48 2.27 7.72
CA SER A 135 -6.63 2.76 8.46
C SER A 135 -6.79 4.28 8.34
N LEU A 136 -5.67 5.03 8.46
CA LEU A 136 -5.66 6.49 8.35
C LEU A 136 -5.95 6.95 6.92
N VAL A 137 -5.21 6.40 5.94
CA VAL A 137 -5.37 6.78 4.53
C VAL A 137 -6.71 6.27 3.97
N GLY A 138 -7.24 5.19 4.51
CA GLY A 138 -8.49 4.57 4.07
C GLY A 138 -9.71 5.48 4.11
N PHE A 139 -9.70 6.53 4.94
CA PHE A 139 -10.78 7.52 4.99
C PHE A 139 -11.00 8.27 3.68
N ILE A 140 -10.02 8.28 2.77
CA ILE A 140 -10.19 8.86 1.43
C ILE A 140 -11.32 8.17 0.65
N LEU A 141 -11.53 6.85 0.86
CA LEU A 141 -12.53 6.07 0.11
C LEU A 141 -13.97 6.51 0.42
N PRO A 142 -14.45 6.56 1.67
CA PRO A 142 -15.81 7.02 1.96
C PRO A 142 -16.02 8.50 1.65
N LEU A 143 -14.95 9.32 1.65
CA LEU A 143 -15.02 10.73 1.27
C LEU A 143 -15.20 10.92 -0.24
N THR A 144 -14.58 10.08 -1.05
CA THR A 144 -14.54 10.22 -2.52
C THR A 144 -15.51 9.30 -3.26
N CYS A 145 -16.10 8.32 -2.59
CA CYS A 145 -16.94 7.29 -3.23
C CYS A 145 -18.21 7.81 -3.92
N ARG A 146 -18.58 9.07 -3.77
CA ARG A 146 -19.71 9.70 -4.47
C ARG A 146 -19.27 10.60 -5.64
N LEU A 147 -17.96 10.80 -5.81
CA LEU A 147 -17.43 11.59 -6.92
C LEU A 147 -17.57 10.84 -8.25
N LYS A 148 -17.57 11.61 -9.35
CA LYS A 148 -17.51 11.05 -10.71
C LYS A 148 -16.14 10.41 -10.94
N ASP A 149 -16.10 9.34 -11.73
CA ASP A 149 -14.89 8.57 -12.02
C ASP A 149 -13.72 9.43 -12.51
N LYS A 150 -14.01 10.42 -13.36
CA LYS A 150 -12.98 11.36 -13.85
C LYS A 150 -12.27 12.14 -12.75
N TRP A 151 -12.99 12.53 -11.69
CA TRP A 151 -12.42 13.27 -10.58
C TRP A 151 -11.62 12.35 -9.65
N ILE A 152 -12.10 11.12 -9.45
CA ILE A 152 -11.37 10.11 -8.69
C ILE A 152 -10.07 9.76 -9.41
N PHE A 153 -10.12 9.59 -10.74
CA PHE A 153 -8.93 9.32 -11.54
C PHE A 153 -7.94 10.49 -11.52
N ALA A 154 -8.44 11.74 -11.71
CA ALA A 154 -7.61 12.93 -11.63
C ALA A 154 -6.93 13.08 -10.26
N LEU A 155 -7.69 12.81 -9.17
CA LEU A 155 -7.14 12.85 -7.81
C LEU A 155 -6.08 11.75 -7.61
N ALA A 156 -6.33 10.53 -8.11
CA ALA A 156 -5.35 9.45 -8.05
C ALA A 156 -4.05 9.79 -8.80
N CYS A 157 -4.16 10.36 -10.01
CA CYS A 157 -2.99 10.83 -10.76
C CYS A 157 -2.24 11.95 -10.02
N LEU A 158 -2.95 12.91 -9.47
CA LEU A 158 -2.34 13.98 -8.67
C LEU A 158 -1.56 13.43 -7.48
N LEU A 159 -2.14 12.46 -6.76
CA LEU A 159 -1.47 11.83 -5.61
C LEU A 159 -0.25 10.99 -6.04
N LEU A 160 -0.28 10.34 -7.22
CA LEU A 160 0.87 9.59 -7.74
C LEU A 160 2.04 10.50 -8.12
N ILE A 161 1.78 11.74 -8.55
CA ILE A 161 2.82 12.75 -8.81
C ILE A 161 3.50 13.21 -7.50
N GLN A 162 2.93 12.88 -6.35
CA GLN A 162 3.45 13.24 -5.03
C GLN A 162 3.63 14.77 -4.89
N PRO A 163 2.55 15.55 -4.84
CA PRO A 163 2.59 17.01 -5.01
C PRO A 163 3.44 17.71 -3.97
N LEU A 164 3.53 17.21 -2.74
CA LEU A 164 4.32 17.83 -1.70
C LEU A 164 5.83 17.59 -1.87
N PRO A 165 6.32 16.35 -2.08
CA PRO A 165 7.71 16.11 -2.48
C PRO A 165 8.10 16.90 -3.73
N LEU A 166 7.25 16.94 -4.75
CA LEU A 166 7.50 17.72 -5.96
C LEU A 166 7.63 19.23 -5.66
N TYR A 167 6.77 19.77 -4.81
CA TYR A 167 6.87 21.15 -4.35
C TYR A 167 8.22 21.44 -3.68
N TYR A 168 8.70 20.55 -2.81
CA TYR A 168 10.00 20.70 -2.14
C TYR A 168 11.15 20.66 -3.13
N VAL A 169 11.12 19.75 -4.11
CA VAL A 169 12.14 19.70 -5.17
C VAL A 169 12.14 21.00 -5.99
N ILE A 170 10.98 21.49 -6.41
CA ILE A 170 10.88 22.74 -7.16
C ILE A 170 11.39 23.93 -6.31
N ARG A 171 11.04 24.00 -5.05
CA ARG A 171 11.52 25.05 -4.15
C ARG A 171 13.03 25.02 -3.96
N ALA A 172 13.62 23.83 -3.77
CA ALA A 172 15.07 23.66 -3.63
C ALA A 172 15.82 24.04 -4.94
N CYS A 173 15.20 23.84 -6.10
CA CYS A 173 15.79 24.28 -7.38
C CYS A 173 15.73 25.80 -7.59
N LEU A 174 14.71 26.47 -7.03
CA LEU A 174 14.51 27.90 -7.20
C LEU A 174 15.21 28.75 -6.12
N ASP A 175 15.40 28.18 -4.96
CA ASP A 175 15.95 28.87 -3.79
C ASP A 175 17.03 27.97 -3.13
N PRO A 176 18.32 28.26 -3.37
CA PRO A 176 19.41 27.47 -2.80
C PRO A 176 19.49 27.47 -1.26
N GLU A 177 18.88 28.46 -0.60
CA GLU A 177 18.80 28.54 0.86
C GLU A 177 17.60 27.77 1.44
N PHE A 178 16.72 27.25 0.60
CA PHE A 178 15.55 26.51 1.04
C PHE A 178 15.96 25.20 1.71
N VAL A 179 15.64 25.07 2.98
CA VAL A 179 15.81 23.82 3.73
C VAL A 179 14.51 23.05 3.75
N THR A 180 14.52 21.85 3.19
CA THR A 180 13.35 20.96 3.21
C THR A 180 13.01 20.60 4.67
N PRO A 181 11.74 20.79 5.11
CA PRO A 181 11.32 20.35 6.42
C PRO A 181 11.56 18.84 6.59
N ALA A 182 12.42 18.46 7.51
CA ALA A 182 12.76 17.08 7.77
C ALA A 182 12.05 16.58 9.04
N ILE A 183 11.44 15.39 8.95
CA ILE A 183 10.96 14.66 10.12
C ILE A 183 12.16 13.90 10.70
N PRO A 184 12.32 13.82 12.03
CA PRO A 184 13.45 13.10 12.65
C PRO A 184 13.24 11.57 12.60
N THR A 185 12.89 11.03 11.43
CA THR A 185 12.58 9.62 11.19
C THR A 185 13.69 8.69 11.67
N ARG A 186 14.94 9.05 11.39
CA ARG A 186 16.11 8.28 11.84
C ARG A 186 16.26 8.26 13.37
N SER A 187 15.91 9.35 14.04
CA SER A 187 15.94 9.42 15.51
C SER A 187 14.93 8.46 16.13
N PHE A 188 13.73 8.41 15.59
CA PHE A 188 12.69 7.47 16.03
C PHE A 188 13.11 6.00 15.83
N TRP A 189 13.69 5.66 14.67
CA TRP A 189 14.22 4.32 14.41
C TRP A 189 15.35 3.96 15.38
N ASN A 190 16.31 4.87 15.61
CA ASN A 190 17.42 4.63 16.52
C ASN A 190 16.93 4.39 17.96
N ALA A 191 15.96 5.18 18.43
CA ALA A 191 15.36 4.99 19.75
C ALA A 191 14.65 3.63 19.86
N THR A 192 13.92 3.24 18.81
CA THR A 192 13.22 1.95 18.75
C THR A 192 14.21 0.78 18.79
N PHE A 193 15.24 0.78 17.94
CA PHE A 193 16.22 -0.30 17.87
C PHE A 193 17.10 -0.40 19.13
N ALA A 194 17.42 0.73 19.76
CA ALA A 194 18.18 0.72 21.00
C ALA A 194 17.43 -0.03 22.13
N VAL A 195 16.12 0.17 22.24
CA VAL A 195 15.30 -0.53 23.24
C VAL A 195 15.06 -1.99 22.83
N GLN A 196 14.79 -2.26 21.54
CA GLN A 196 14.63 -3.65 21.07
C GLN A 196 15.88 -4.51 21.28
N SER A 197 17.06 -3.92 21.22
CA SER A 197 18.32 -4.64 21.40
C SER A 197 18.67 -4.91 22.88
N ASN A 198 18.27 -4.03 23.80
CA ASN A 198 18.75 -4.05 25.19
C ASN A 198 17.62 -3.98 26.23
N GLY A 199 16.39 -3.69 25.82
CA GLY A 199 15.24 -3.54 26.69
C GLY A 199 14.57 -4.86 27.07
N ASN A 200 13.71 -4.79 28.06
CA ASN A 200 12.82 -5.89 28.39
C ASN A 200 11.54 -5.87 27.52
N PHE A 201 10.75 -6.92 27.61
CA PHE A 201 9.52 -7.10 26.80
C PHE A 201 8.53 -5.93 26.92
N LEU A 202 8.31 -5.40 28.13
CA LEU A 202 7.34 -4.30 28.34
C LEU A 202 7.88 -2.98 27.78
N GLU A 203 9.16 -2.71 27.90
CA GLU A 203 9.82 -1.55 27.29
C GLU A 203 9.77 -1.63 25.77
N THR A 204 9.96 -2.82 25.20
CA THR A 204 9.85 -3.05 23.76
C THR A 204 8.43 -2.77 23.27
N ILE A 205 7.39 -3.26 23.95
CA ILE A 205 5.99 -2.93 23.61
C ILE A 205 5.76 -1.42 23.67
N ARG A 206 6.23 -0.76 24.70
CA ARG A 206 6.03 0.69 24.89
C ARG A 206 6.71 1.49 23.77
N VAL A 207 7.97 1.18 23.46
CA VAL A 207 8.70 1.89 22.41
C VAL A 207 8.09 1.61 21.03
N ASN A 208 7.64 0.39 20.76
CA ASN A 208 6.99 0.05 19.50
C ASN A 208 5.70 0.84 19.29
N LEU A 209 4.88 1.01 20.35
CA LEU A 209 3.62 1.73 20.27
C LEU A 209 3.77 3.24 20.12
N TRP A 210 4.91 3.81 20.46
CA TRP A 210 5.13 5.25 20.39
C TRP A 210 6.19 5.60 19.34
N GLU A 211 7.46 5.41 19.66
CA GLU A 211 8.58 5.74 18.78
C GLU A 211 8.55 4.91 17.49
N GLY A 212 8.24 3.62 17.59
CA GLY A 212 8.13 2.71 16.45
C GLY A 212 7.00 3.08 15.50
N GLN A 213 5.83 3.46 16.02
CA GLN A 213 4.73 3.97 15.20
C GLN A 213 5.07 5.30 14.55
N LEU A 214 5.67 6.23 15.29
CA LEU A 214 6.13 7.50 14.72
C LEU A 214 7.20 7.27 13.65
N ALA A 215 8.15 6.36 13.88
CA ALA A 215 9.15 5.98 12.89
C ALA A 215 8.52 5.43 11.60
N SER A 216 7.55 4.52 11.74
CA SER A 216 6.86 3.89 10.60
C SER A 216 6.03 4.91 9.80
N LEU A 217 5.26 5.76 10.46
CA LEU A 217 4.47 6.80 9.81
C LEU A 217 5.34 7.90 9.17
N ALA A 218 6.41 8.32 9.86
CA ALA A 218 7.37 9.27 9.32
C ALA A 218 8.08 8.71 8.09
N TRP A 219 8.51 7.45 8.15
CA TRP A 219 9.08 6.76 6.99
C TRP A 219 8.10 6.70 5.81
N ALA A 220 6.84 6.37 6.10
CA ALA A 220 5.80 6.32 5.06
C ALA A 220 5.56 7.71 4.42
N TRP A 221 5.68 8.77 5.20
CA TRP A 221 5.60 10.14 4.71
C TRP A 221 6.81 10.51 3.86
N ASP A 222 8.03 10.31 4.36
CA ASP A 222 9.29 10.66 3.69
C ASP A 222 9.45 9.95 2.35
N HIS A 223 8.93 8.70 2.25
CA HIS A 223 9.00 7.89 1.03
C HIS A 223 7.74 8.00 0.15
N GLY A 224 6.86 8.97 0.42
CA GLY A 224 5.64 9.22 -0.38
C GLY A 224 4.61 8.10 -0.32
N ARG A 225 4.73 7.16 0.63
CA ARG A 225 3.81 6.02 0.77
C ARG A 225 2.40 6.45 1.10
N VAL A 226 2.21 7.54 1.81
CA VAL A 226 0.89 8.10 2.13
C VAL A 226 0.13 8.44 0.85
N PHE A 227 0.76 9.19 -0.07
CA PHE A 227 0.16 9.59 -1.34
C PHE A 227 -0.03 8.37 -2.27
N GLN A 228 0.98 7.50 -2.34
CA GLN A 228 0.91 6.28 -3.15
C GLN A 228 -0.23 5.36 -2.69
N THR A 229 -0.38 5.13 -1.39
CA THR A 229 -1.47 4.31 -0.83
C THR A 229 -2.84 4.88 -1.16
N ALA A 230 -3.01 6.19 -0.95
CA ALA A 230 -4.25 6.89 -1.27
C ALA A 230 -4.62 6.74 -2.75
N ALA A 231 -3.64 6.94 -3.64
CA ALA A 231 -3.84 6.78 -5.08
C ALA A 231 -4.22 5.35 -5.45
N LEU A 232 -3.53 4.35 -4.91
CA LEU A 232 -3.82 2.94 -5.16
C LEU A 232 -5.20 2.52 -4.64
N PHE A 233 -5.64 3.05 -3.50
CA PHE A 233 -7.00 2.84 -3.00
C PHE A 233 -8.03 3.39 -3.98
N LEU A 234 -7.84 4.61 -4.49
CA LEU A 234 -8.73 5.23 -5.48
C LEU A 234 -8.74 4.46 -6.80
N LEU A 235 -7.58 4.04 -7.30
CA LEU A 235 -7.48 3.23 -8.51
C LEU A 235 -8.15 1.86 -8.33
N GLY A 236 -7.98 1.22 -7.18
CA GLY A 236 -8.66 -0.02 -6.85
C GLY A 236 -10.19 0.12 -6.86
N MET A 237 -10.71 1.20 -6.27
CA MET A 237 -12.13 1.53 -6.34
C MET A 237 -12.60 1.74 -7.78
N LEU A 238 -11.82 2.43 -8.64
CA LEU A 238 -12.15 2.63 -10.05
C LEU A 238 -12.11 1.32 -10.86
N ILE A 239 -11.14 0.44 -10.60
CA ILE A 239 -11.08 -0.90 -11.20
C ILE A 239 -12.37 -1.66 -10.91
N GLY A 240 -12.85 -1.59 -9.67
CA GLY A 240 -14.14 -2.17 -9.29
C GLY A 240 -15.31 -1.55 -10.07
N ARG A 241 -15.40 -0.22 -10.10
CA ARG A 241 -16.48 0.50 -10.81
C ARG A 241 -16.54 0.18 -12.30
N LYS A 242 -15.38 0.04 -12.94
CA LYS A 242 -15.25 -0.27 -14.37
C LYS A 242 -15.32 -1.77 -14.67
N GLY A 243 -15.36 -2.63 -13.64
CA GLY A 243 -15.37 -4.08 -13.82
C GLY A 243 -14.11 -4.63 -14.50
N LEU A 244 -12.96 -3.96 -14.34
CA LEU A 244 -11.74 -4.28 -15.11
C LEU A 244 -11.18 -5.68 -14.85
N PHE A 245 -11.58 -6.35 -13.77
CA PHE A 245 -11.23 -7.76 -13.51
C PHE A 245 -12.07 -8.76 -14.28
N LEU A 246 -13.05 -8.32 -15.07
CA LEU A 246 -13.82 -9.20 -15.95
C LEU A 246 -13.00 -9.59 -17.19
N LYS A 247 -13.19 -10.81 -17.68
CA LYS A 247 -12.49 -11.36 -18.85
C LYS A 247 -12.60 -10.48 -20.10
N GLU A 248 -13.68 -9.71 -20.23
CA GLU A 248 -13.93 -8.77 -21.32
C GLU A 248 -12.84 -7.69 -21.43
N HIS A 249 -12.14 -7.38 -20.33
CA HIS A 249 -11.12 -6.34 -20.23
C HIS A 249 -9.67 -6.85 -20.32
N LEU A 250 -9.43 -8.11 -20.68
CA LEU A 250 -8.07 -8.67 -20.83
C LEU A 250 -7.18 -7.85 -21.76
N LYS A 251 -7.77 -7.27 -22.82
CA LYS A 251 -7.03 -6.39 -23.76
C LYS A 251 -6.46 -5.13 -23.07
N VAL A 252 -7.15 -4.62 -22.05
CA VAL A 252 -6.67 -3.47 -21.25
C VAL A 252 -5.44 -3.89 -20.46
N TRP A 253 -5.51 -5.03 -19.77
CA TRP A 253 -4.40 -5.55 -18.97
C TRP A 253 -3.18 -5.91 -19.82
N ASN A 254 -3.37 -6.45 -21.02
CA ASN A 254 -2.26 -6.70 -21.96
C ASN A 254 -1.58 -5.38 -22.40
N LYS A 255 -2.34 -4.30 -22.62
CA LYS A 255 -1.77 -2.98 -22.89
C LYS A 255 -1.01 -2.42 -21.69
N VAL A 256 -1.58 -2.53 -20.50
CA VAL A 256 -0.92 -2.10 -19.24
C VAL A 256 0.39 -2.86 -19.04
N LEU A 257 0.39 -4.18 -19.24
CA LEU A 257 1.58 -5.02 -19.15
C LEU A 257 2.64 -4.59 -20.16
N ALA A 258 2.27 -4.43 -21.43
CA ALA A 258 3.20 -4.00 -22.49
C ALA A 258 3.79 -2.61 -22.18
N SER A 259 2.95 -1.64 -21.76
CA SER A 259 3.40 -0.31 -21.38
C SER A 259 4.33 -0.34 -20.17
N SER A 260 4.03 -1.18 -19.17
CA SER A 260 4.87 -1.33 -17.98
C SER A 260 6.24 -1.93 -18.32
N LEU A 261 6.29 -2.92 -19.22
CA LEU A 261 7.55 -3.51 -19.68
C LEU A 261 8.40 -2.48 -20.43
N VAL A 262 7.78 -1.68 -21.32
CA VAL A 262 8.49 -0.62 -22.06
C VAL A 262 9.00 0.47 -21.09
N ALA A 263 8.19 0.87 -20.11
CA ALA A 263 8.59 1.89 -19.15
C ALA A 263 9.63 1.39 -18.13
N PHE A 264 9.72 0.09 -17.90
CA PHE A 264 10.66 -0.50 -16.94
C PHE A 264 12.12 -0.23 -17.34
N PHE A 265 12.48 -0.44 -18.60
CA PHE A 265 13.87 -0.31 -19.05
C PHE A 265 14.50 1.07 -18.83
N PRO A 266 13.84 2.20 -19.11
CA PRO A 266 14.44 3.52 -18.85
C PRO A 266 14.36 3.95 -17.36
N LEU A 267 13.58 3.25 -16.51
CA LEU A 267 13.38 3.60 -15.09
C LEU A 267 14.20 2.72 -14.15
N TYR A 268 14.74 1.61 -14.64
CA TYR A 268 15.61 0.69 -13.90
C TYR A 268 17.08 1.00 -14.16
#